data_291fe14da38ff450c814625d25fd030e
#
_entry.id   291fe14da38ff450c814625d25fd030e
#
_cell.length_a   1.000
_cell.length_b   1.000
_cell.length_c   1.000
_cell.angle_alpha   90.00
_cell.angle_beta   90.00
_cell.angle_gamma   90.00
#
_symmetry.space_group_name_H-M   'P 1'
#
loop_
_entity.id
_entity.type
_entity.pdbx_description
1 polymer ?
#
loop_
_entity_poly.entity_id
_entity_poly.type
_entity_poly.pdbx_seq_one_letter_code
_entity_poly.pdbx_strand_id
1 'polypeptide(L)'
;LIKREGGYVNNPADRGGATKYGITEAVARTNGFKGSMKDLPLDVAKAIYKKQYWIEPRFDQVNTLSSAVAEELLDTGVNCGPNFAKPLLQRALNLLNNQGKAGWLDLKVDGVYGSATLGALKTYLSKRGKDGEKVLVRVLNIMQGQRYIEICERNPKQEQFFYGWINNRIT
;
A
#
# COMPACT_ATOMS: atom_id res chain seq x y z
N LEU A 1 4.54 -5.21 -10.94
CA LEU A 1 4.89 -3.80 -10.73
C LEU A 1 6.07 -3.40 -11.62
N ILE A 2 7.24 -3.96 -11.42
CA ILE A 2 8.50 -3.58 -12.11
C ILE A 2 8.45 -3.77 -13.64
N LYS A 3 7.65 -4.70 -14.18
CA LYS A 3 7.50 -4.88 -15.64
C LYS A 3 6.78 -3.71 -16.35
N ARG A 4 6.07 -2.86 -15.62
CA ARG A 4 5.37 -1.67 -16.15
C ARG A 4 6.16 -0.39 -15.96
N GLU A 5 7.12 -0.37 -15.06
CA GLU A 5 7.96 0.78 -14.77
C GLU A 5 9.12 0.80 -15.78
N GLY A 6 9.18 1.87 -16.56
CA GLY A 6 10.01 2.01 -17.75
C GLY A 6 11.52 1.89 -17.55
N GLY A 7 12.26 2.01 -18.66
CA GLY A 7 13.71 2.01 -18.70
C GLY A 7 14.34 3.20 -17.96
N TYR A 8 15.63 3.39 -18.20
CA TYR A 8 16.38 4.52 -17.66
C TYR A 8 15.89 5.85 -18.26
N VAL A 9 15.58 6.81 -17.39
CA VAL A 9 15.22 8.19 -17.74
C VAL A 9 16.12 9.14 -16.94
N ASN A 10 16.68 10.13 -17.59
CA ASN A 10 17.43 11.21 -16.94
C ASN A 10 16.90 12.54 -17.46
N ASN A 11 16.00 13.15 -16.70
CA ASN A 11 15.48 14.47 -16.98
C ASN A 11 16.11 15.48 -16.02
N PRO A 12 16.93 16.44 -16.51
CA PRO A 12 17.56 17.44 -15.65
C PRO A 12 16.59 18.32 -14.87
N ALA A 13 15.32 18.39 -15.28
CA ALA A 13 14.26 19.12 -14.58
C ALA A 13 13.65 18.32 -13.40
N ASP A 14 13.97 17.03 -13.30
CA ASP A 14 13.45 16.18 -12.22
C ASP A 14 14.35 16.29 -10.98
N ARG A 15 13.77 16.78 -9.86
CA ARG A 15 14.49 16.92 -8.59
C ARG A 15 14.97 15.59 -7.99
N GLY A 16 14.44 14.46 -8.45
CA GLY A 16 14.82 13.12 -8.02
C GLY A 16 16.07 12.56 -8.68
N GLY A 17 16.64 13.26 -9.67
CA GLY A 17 17.77 12.78 -10.49
C GLY A 17 17.37 11.69 -11.50
N ALA A 18 18.36 10.95 -11.98
CA ALA A 18 18.13 9.85 -12.92
C ALA A 18 17.21 8.78 -12.30
N THR A 19 16.32 8.22 -13.09
CA THR A 19 15.35 7.20 -12.67
C THR A 19 15.51 5.94 -13.51
N LYS A 20 15.49 4.77 -12.86
CA LYS A 20 15.43 3.47 -13.53
C LYS A 20 14.48 2.54 -12.79
N TYR A 21 13.64 1.81 -13.52
CA TYR A 21 12.60 0.97 -12.95
C TYR A 21 11.65 1.71 -11.97
N GLY A 22 11.42 3.03 -12.17
CA GLY A 22 10.64 3.87 -11.26
C GLY A 22 11.35 4.25 -9.95
N ILE A 23 12.63 3.88 -9.79
CA ILE A 23 13.45 4.23 -8.62
C ILE A 23 14.31 5.43 -8.97
N THR A 24 14.17 6.53 -8.23
CA THR A 24 15.01 7.70 -8.37
C THR A 24 16.40 7.45 -7.81
N GLU A 25 17.38 8.23 -8.28
CA GLU A 25 18.76 8.14 -7.78
C GLU A 25 18.83 8.37 -6.27
N ALA A 26 18.10 9.33 -5.74
CA ALA A 26 18.04 9.60 -4.30
C ALA A 26 17.59 8.37 -3.51
N VAL A 27 16.54 7.68 -3.97
CA VAL A 27 16.04 6.44 -3.35
C VAL A 27 17.07 5.30 -3.46
N ALA A 28 17.71 5.13 -4.61
CA ALA A 28 18.75 4.13 -4.79
C ALA A 28 19.94 4.34 -3.85
N ARG A 29 20.41 5.60 -3.72
CA ARG A 29 21.52 5.99 -2.80
C ARG A 29 21.17 5.71 -1.35
N THR A 30 19.98 6.10 -0.91
CA THR A 30 19.49 5.84 0.47
C THR A 30 19.44 4.35 0.78
N ASN A 31 19.21 3.50 -0.23
CA ASN A 31 19.22 2.04 -0.08
C ASN A 31 20.58 1.40 -0.37
N GLY A 32 21.67 2.20 -0.42
CA GLY A 32 23.05 1.72 -0.49
C GLY A 32 23.60 1.44 -1.88
N PHE A 33 22.84 1.69 -2.95
CA PHE A 33 23.34 1.56 -4.32
C PHE A 33 24.28 2.74 -4.67
N LYS A 34 25.53 2.44 -5.03
CA LYS A 34 26.56 3.46 -5.33
C LYS A 34 26.95 3.53 -6.80
N GLY A 35 26.47 2.61 -7.64
CA GLY A 35 26.75 2.52 -9.06
C GLY A 35 26.04 3.59 -9.90
N SER A 36 26.28 3.59 -11.21
CA SER A 36 25.52 4.41 -12.15
C SER A 36 24.06 3.95 -12.21
N MET A 37 23.11 4.89 -12.25
CA MET A 37 21.68 4.54 -12.35
C MET A 37 21.36 3.78 -13.64
N LYS A 38 22.14 3.95 -14.71
CA LYS A 38 22.03 3.13 -15.94
C LYS A 38 22.25 1.65 -15.64
N ASP A 39 23.09 1.33 -14.67
CA ASP A 39 23.51 -0.01 -14.32
C ASP A 39 22.78 -0.56 -13.09
N LEU A 40 21.75 0.14 -12.57
CA LEU A 40 20.95 -0.35 -11.44
C LEU A 40 20.41 -1.76 -11.78
N PRO A 41 20.81 -2.80 -11.02
CA PRO A 41 20.36 -4.16 -11.28
C PRO A 41 18.88 -4.33 -10.90
N LEU A 42 18.20 -5.20 -11.63
CA LEU A 42 16.76 -5.46 -11.41
C LEU A 42 16.49 -6.08 -10.01
N ASP A 43 17.39 -6.90 -9.50
CA ASP A 43 17.27 -7.49 -8.17
C ASP A 43 17.42 -6.46 -7.05
N VAL A 44 18.31 -5.47 -7.21
CA VAL A 44 18.39 -4.31 -6.32
C VAL A 44 17.11 -3.48 -6.34
N ALA A 45 16.58 -3.22 -7.54
CA ALA A 45 15.30 -2.54 -7.69
C ALA A 45 14.16 -3.30 -6.98
N LYS A 46 14.08 -4.63 -7.16
CA LYS A 46 13.10 -5.49 -6.47
C LYS A 46 13.25 -5.44 -4.95
N ALA A 47 14.49 -5.46 -4.45
CA ALA A 47 14.76 -5.38 -3.01
C ALA A 47 14.30 -4.05 -2.43
N ILE A 48 14.54 -2.92 -3.13
CA ILE A 48 14.08 -1.59 -2.74
C ILE A 48 12.54 -1.54 -2.68
N TYR A 49 11.86 -2.02 -3.73
CA TYR A 49 10.39 -2.08 -3.73
C TYR A 49 9.84 -2.96 -2.61
N LYS A 50 10.40 -4.15 -2.41
CA LYS A 50 10.00 -5.04 -1.31
C LYS A 50 10.17 -4.35 0.04
N LYS A 51 11.28 -3.66 0.24
CA LYS A 51 11.53 -2.92 1.48
C LYS A 51 10.48 -1.83 1.70
N GLN A 52 10.28 -0.94 0.72
CA GLN A 52 9.44 0.25 0.85
C GLN A 52 7.93 -0.05 0.91
N TYR A 53 7.47 -1.03 0.14
CA TYR A 53 6.04 -1.30 -0.04
C TYR A 53 5.54 -2.53 0.73
N TRP A 54 6.43 -3.35 1.29
CA TRP A 54 6.06 -4.58 1.97
C TRP A 54 6.58 -4.66 3.40
N ILE A 55 7.90 -4.48 3.58
CA ILE A 55 8.53 -4.64 4.90
C ILE A 55 8.34 -3.41 5.79
N GLU A 56 8.67 -2.21 5.30
CA GLU A 56 8.55 -0.97 6.08
C GLU A 56 7.10 -0.66 6.50
N PRO A 57 6.07 -0.88 5.62
CA PRO A 57 4.68 -0.77 6.05
C PRO A 57 4.21 -1.91 6.95
N ARG A 58 5.01 -2.96 7.14
CA ARG A 58 4.69 -4.17 7.91
C ARG A 58 3.54 -5.00 7.32
N PHE A 59 3.33 -4.94 6.02
CA PHE A 59 2.33 -5.77 5.34
C PHE A 59 2.72 -7.25 5.34
N ASP A 60 4.02 -7.56 5.44
CA ASP A 60 4.53 -8.91 5.71
C ASP A 60 3.95 -9.51 7.00
N GLN A 61 3.78 -8.71 8.06
CA GLN A 61 3.17 -9.16 9.31
C GLN A 61 1.66 -9.40 9.15
N VAL A 62 0.96 -8.55 8.39
CA VAL A 62 -0.45 -8.77 8.04
C VAL A 62 -0.62 -10.05 7.23
N ASN A 63 0.31 -10.33 6.32
CA ASN A 63 0.29 -11.53 5.48
C ASN A 63 0.36 -12.84 6.28
N THR A 64 0.97 -12.82 7.46
CA THR A 64 0.97 -14.00 8.35
C THR A 64 -0.42 -14.34 8.90
N LEU A 65 -1.35 -13.37 8.89
CA LEU A 65 -2.72 -13.51 9.37
C LEU A 65 -3.73 -13.63 8.23
N SER A 66 -3.54 -12.87 7.16
CA SER A 66 -4.39 -12.88 5.96
C SER A 66 -3.61 -12.37 4.75
N SER A 67 -3.42 -13.24 3.76
CA SER A 67 -2.80 -12.85 2.49
C SER A 67 -3.70 -11.88 1.72
N ALA A 68 -5.00 -12.09 1.71
CA ALA A 68 -5.95 -11.24 0.99
C ALA A 68 -5.94 -9.80 1.51
N VAL A 69 -5.91 -9.60 2.83
CA VAL A 69 -5.80 -8.27 3.45
C VAL A 69 -4.45 -7.62 3.14
N ALA A 70 -3.36 -8.39 3.21
CA ALA A 70 -2.02 -7.88 2.91
C ALA A 70 -1.85 -7.49 1.45
N GLU A 71 -2.41 -8.27 0.52
CA GLU A 71 -2.40 -7.99 -0.93
C GLU A 71 -3.17 -6.71 -1.26
N GLU A 72 -4.34 -6.51 -0.64
CA GLU A 72 -5.13 -5.30 -0.81
C GLU A 72 -4.40 -4.05 -0.31
N LEU A 73 -3.78 -4.14 0.88
CA LEU A 73 -2.96 -3.05 1.43
C LEU A 73 -1.74 -2.75 0.55
N LEU A 74 -1.10 -3.79 -0.01
CA LEU A 74 0.01 -3.64 -0.94
C LEU A 74 -0.45 -2.96 -2.23
N ASP A 75 -1.57 -3.41 -2.84
CA ASP A 75 -2.11 -2.80 -4.05
C ASP A 75 -2.42 -1.32 -3.82
N THR A 76 -3.11 -1.00 -2.73
CA THR A 76 -3.37 0.39 -2.33
C THR A 76 -2.08 1.17 -2.10
N GLY A 77 -1.08 0.56 -1.44
CA GLY A 77 0.22 1.19 -1.17
C GLY A 77 1.00 1.53 -2.43
N VAL A 78 0.94 0.65 -3.40
CA VAL A 78 1.60 0.85 -4.71
C VAL A 78 0.93 1.97 -5.51
N ASN A 79 -0.39 2.05 -5.48
CA ASN A 79 -1.16 2.98 -6.32
C ASN A 79 -1.38 4.35 -5.69
N CYS A 80 -1.59 4.38 -4.37
CA CYS A 80 -1.90 5.61 -3.63
C CYS A 80 -0.77 6.06 -2.70
N GLY A 81 0.31 5.28 -2.63
CA GLY A 81 1.43 5.49 -1.72
C GLY A 81 1.28 4.75 -0.38
N PRO A 82 2.39 4.25 0.18
CA PRO A 82 2.35 3.47 1.42
C PRO A 82 1.86 4.28 2.63
N ASN A 83 2.11 5.58 2.66
CA ASN A 83 1.62 6.45 3.74
C ASN A 83 0.09 6.62 3.74
N PHE A 84 -0.56 6.48 2.58
CA PHE A 84 -2.01 6.41 2.48
C PHE A 84 -2.53 5.05 2.92
N ALA A 85 -1.91 3.96 2.48
CA ALA A 85 -2.38 2.60 2.73
C ALA A 85 -2.26 2.17 4.21
N LYS A 86 -1.17 2.53 4.89
CA LYS A 86 -0.89 2.11 6.27
C LYS A 86 -2.04 2.36 7.27
N PRO A 87 -2.66 3.56 7.36
CA PRO A 87 -3.72 3.80 8.32
C PRO A 87 -5.03 3.09 8.00
N LEU A 88 -5.21 2.57 6.79
CA LEU A 88 -6.51 2.03 6.35
C LEU A 88 -6.95 0.79 7.14
N LEU A 89 -6.02 -0.12 7.47
CA LEU A 89 -6.34 -1.30 8.26
C LEU A 89 -6.86 -0.92 9.65
N GLN A 90 -6.21 0.03 10.32
CA GLN A 90 -6.63 0.50 11.65
C GLN A 90 -8.00 1.17 11.58
N ARG A 91 -8.23 2.02 10.57
CA ARG A 91 -9.55 2.64 10.33
C ARG A 91 -10.63 1.59 10.10
N ALA A 92 -10.37 0.60 9.25
CA ALA A 92 -11.33 -0.48 8.96
C ALA A 92 -11.65 -1.29 10.21
N LEU A 93 -10.65 -1.67 11.00
CA LEU A 93 -10.84 -2.41 12.25
C LEU A 93 -11.61 -1.59 13.29
N ASN A 94 -11.39 -0.27 13.38
CA ASN A 94 -12.16 0.60 14.28
C ASN A 94 -13.65 0.68 13.88
N LEU A 95 -13.94 0.74 12.57
CA LEU A 95 -15.32 0.71 12.08
C LEU A 95 -16.02 -0.64 12.34
N LEU A 96 -15.25 -1.72 12.38
CA LEU A 96 -15.75 -3.09 12.55
C LEU A 96 -15.77 -3.56 14.01
N ASN A 97 -15.32 -2.74 14.98
CA ASN A 97 -15.24 -3.14 16.38
C ASN A 97 -16.55 -2.99 17.15
N ASN A 98 -17.59 -2.42 16.53
CA ASN A 98 -18.90 -2.22 17.16
C ASN A 98 -18.81 -1.53 18.53
N GLN A 99 -18.14 -0.37 18.58
CA GLN A 99 -17.94 0.40 19.83
C GLN A 99 -17.21 -0.41 20.93
N GLY A 100 -16.20 -1.18 20.54
CA GLY A 100 -15.41 -2.04 21.42
C GLY A 100 -16.06 -3.40 21.77
N LYS A 101 -17.32 -3.64 21.39
CA LYS A 101 -18.04 -4.88 21.70
C LYS A 101 -17.55 -6.10 20.92
N ALA A 102 -16.78 -5.88 19.85
CA ALA A 102 -16.23 -6.97 19.04
C ALA A 102 -14.98 -7.62 19.67
N GLY A 103 -14.45 -7.08 20.77
CA GLY A 103 -13.35 -7.69 21.53
C GLY A 103 -12.00 -7.00 21.38
N TRP A 104 -11.98 -5.80 20.80
CA TRP A 104 -10.85 -4.86 20.85
C TRP A 104 -11.37 -3.43 20.92
N LEU A 105 -10.57 -2.53 21.50
CA LEU A 105 -10.86 -1.09 21.55
C LEU A 105 -10.39 -0.39 20.28
N ASP A 106 -10.79 0.87 20.13
CA ASP A 106 -10.31 1.70 19.02
C ASP A 106 -8.78 1.75 19.00
N LEU A 107 -8.23 1.47 17.83
CA LEU A 107 -6.82 1.58 17.55
C LEU A 107 -6.46 3.04 17.25
N LYS A 108 -5.27 3.47 17.67
CA LYS A 108 -4.69 4.71 17.17
C LYS A 108 -4.41 4.55 15.68
N VAL A 109 -4.94 5.48 14.88
CA VAL A 109 -4.79 5.47 13.41
C VAL A 109 -3.49 6.20 13.04
N ASP A 110 -2.35 5.54 13.22
CA ASP A 110 -1.01 6.08 12.99
C ASP A 110 -0.21 5.32 11.91
N GLY A 111 -0.80 4.28 11.35
CA GLY A 111 -0.15 3.43 10.36
C GLY A 111 0.96 2.54 10.94
N VAL A 112 1.06 2.41 12.25
CA VAL A 112 2.05 1.55 12.92
C VAL A 112 1.40 0.22 13.31
N TYR A 113 1.86 -0.87 12.72
CA TYR A 113 1.31 -2.20 12.96
C TYR A 113 2.09 -2.91 14.08
N GLY A 114 1.74 -2.56 15.32
CA GLY A 114 2.23 -3.21 16.52
C GLY A 114 1.29 -4.34 17.00
N SER A 115 1.54 -4.83 18.22
CA SER A 115 0.73 -5.90 18.86
C SER A 115 -0.76 -5.55 18.94
N ALA A 116 -1.12 -4.30 19.17
CA ALA A 116 -2.51 -3.87 19.22
C ALA A 116 -3.22 -4.05 17.87
N THR A 117 -2.63 -3.53 16.76
CA THR A 117 -3.22 -3.65 15.42
C THR A 117 -3.28 -5.10 14.95
N LEU A 118 -2.19 -5.86 15.09
CA LEU A 118 -2.16 -7.26 14.68
C LEU A 118 -3.05 -8.13 15.58
N GLY A 119 -3.14 -7.83 16.87
CA GLY A 119 -4.05 -8.50 17.81
C GLY A 119 -5.52 -8.27 17.47
N ALA A 120 -5.90 -7.02 17.12
CA ALA A 120 -7.25 -6.70 16.67
C ALA A 120 -7.60 -7.44 15.37
N LEU A 121 -6.68 -7.45 14.37
CA LEU A 121 -6.88 -8.20 13.13
C LEU A 121 -7.06 -9.70 13.41
N LYS A 122 -6.20 -10.29 14.23
CA LYS A 122 -6.32 -11.71 14.62
C LYS A 122 -7.66 -12.01 15.30
N THR A 123 -8.09 -11.16 16.23
CA THR A 123 -9.37 -11.30 16.92
C THR A 123 -10.55 -11.18 15.94
N TYR A 124 -10.50 -10.21 15.03
CA TYR A 124 -11.51 -10.03 14.00
C TYR A 124 -11.65 -11.28 13.13
N LEU A 125 -10.53 -11.77 12.56
CA LEU A 125 -10.51 -12.94 11.68
C LEU A 125 -10.93 -14.21 12.42
N SER A 126 -10.54 -14.39 13.68
CA SER A 126 -10.95 -15.53 14.49
C SER A 126 -12.46 -15.54 14.72
N LYS A 127 -13.09 -14.39 14.95
CA LYS A 127 -14.53 -14.28 15.21
C LYS A 127 -15.40 -14.34 13.96
N ARG A 128 -14.93 -13.79 12.84
CA ARG A 128 -15.71 -13.62 11.62
C ARG A 128 -15.36 -14.61 10.50
N GLY A 129 -14.23 -15.31 10.62
CA GLY A 129 -13.78 -16.30 9.65
C GLY A 129 -13.57 -15.73 8.25
N LYS A 130 -13.76 -16.55 7.24
CA LYS A 130 -13.56 -16.20 5.82
C LYS A 130 -14.51 -15.11 5.33
N ASP A 131 -15.73 -15.07 5.81
CA ASP A 131 -16.68 -14.02 5.40
C ASP A 131 -16.29 -12.67 5.99
N GLY A 132 -15.77 -12.65 7.22
CA GLY A 132 -15.20 -11.44 7.79
C GLY A 132 -13.96 -10.96 7.02
N GLU A 133 -13.08 -11.86 6.58
CA GLU A 133 -11.94 -11.52 5.73
C GLU A 133 -12.40 -10.80 4.45
N LYS A 134 -13.41 -11.35 3.75
CA LYS A 134 -14.01 -10.72 2.56
C LYS A 134 -14.59 -9.35 2.86
N VAL A 135 -15.29 -9.20 3.99
CA VAL A 135 -15.85 -7.90 4.41
C VAL A 135 -14.73 -6.90 4.65
N LEU A 136 -13.66 -7.28 5.33
CA LEU A 136 -12.52 -6.40 5.59
C LEU A 136 -11.84 -5.96 4.30
N VAL A 137 -11.57 -6.88 3.36
CA VAL A 137 -11.02 -6.56 2.04
C VAL A 137 -11.94 -5.59 1.30
N ARG A 138 -13.25 -5.82 1.31
CA ARG A 138 -14.23 -4.91 0.69
C ARG A 138 -14.21 -3.51 1.31
N VAL A 139 -14.06 -3.39 2.62
CA VAL A 139 -13.92 -2.08 3.29
C VAL A 139 -12.66 -1.36 2.83
N LEU A 140 -11.53 -2.07 2.71
CA LEU A 140 -10.28 -1.50 2.18
C LEU A 140 -10.43 -1.05 0.74
N ASN A 141 -11.07 -1.85 -0.12
CA ASN A 141 -11.41 -1.51 -1.51
C ASN A 141 -12.27 -0.24 -1.61
N ILE A 142 -13.29 -0.11 -0.75
CA ILE A 142 -14.13 1.10 -0.69
C ILE A 142 -13.27 2.33 -0.37
N MET A 143 -12.35 2.22 0.60
CA MET A 143 -11.46 3.32 0.96
C MET A 143 -10.47 3.67 -0.17
N GLN A 144 -9.98 2.69 -0.91
CA GLN A 144 -9.15 2.89 -2.09
C GLN A 144 -9.94 3.56 -3.21
N GLY A 145 -11.16 3.10 -3.48
CA GLY A 145 -12.06 3.70 -4.47
C GLY A 145 -12.40 5.16 -4.13
N GLN A 146 -12.69 5.46 -2.87
CA GLN A 146 -12.88 6.83 -2.40
C GLN A 146 -11.64 7.71 -2.69
N ARG A 147 -10.44 7.16 -2.51
CA ARG A 147 -9.20 7.87 -2.83
C ARG A 147 -9.09 8.20 -4.31
N TYR A 148 -9.48 7.30 -5.19
CA TYR A 148 -9.48 7.56 -6.63
C TYR A 148 -10.45 8.67 -7.02
N ILE A 149 -11.64 8.69 -6.42
CA ILE A 149 -12.61 9.78 -6.60
C ILE A 149 -11.98 11.12 -6.19
N GLU A 150 -11.43 11.21 -4.98
CA GLU A 150 -10.77 12.43 -4.48
C GLU A 150 -9.62 12.92 -5.37
N ILE A 151 -8.83 12.00 -5.95
CA ILE A 151 -7.75 12.35 -6.87
C ILE A 151 -8.30 13.01 -8.13
N CYS A 152 -9.36 12.46 -8.71
CA CYS A 152 -9.98 13.00 -9.93
C CYS A 152 -10.67 14.34 -9.67
N GLU A 153 -11.41 14.46 -8.57
CA GLU A 153 -12.08 15.73 -8.19
C GLU A 153 -11.08 16.87 -7.97
N ARG A 154 -9.90 16.58 -7.40
CA ARG A 154 -8.84 17.57 -7.21
C ARG A 154 -8.04 17.87 -8.48
N ASN A 155 -7.98 16.95 -9.42
CA ASN A 155 -7.24 17.08 -10.66
C ASN A 155 -7.96 16.37 -11.80
N PRO A 156 -8.83 17.08 -12.55
CA PRO A 156 -9.61 16.49 -13.66
C PRO A 156 -8.78 15.79 -14.74
N LYS A 157 -7.49 16.12 -14.88
CA LYS A 157 -6.60 15.41 -15.80
C LYS A 157 -6.41 13.93 -15.43
N GLN A 158 -6.72 13.53 -14.20
CA GLN A 158 -6.63 12.15 -13.76
C GLN A 158 -7.86 11.31 -14.15
N GLU A 159 -8.96 11.93 -14.55
CA GLU A 159 -10.21 11.25 -14.96
C GLU A 159 -9.98 10.24 -16.08
N GLN A 160 -9.02 10.49 -16.97
CA GLN A 160 -8.62 9.55 -18.04
C GLN A 160 -8.21 8.17 -17.51
N PHE A 161 -7.78 8.05 -16.25
CA PHE A 161 -7.35 6.80 -15.62
C PHE A 161 -8.44 6.18 -14.73
N PHE A 162 -9.46 6.97 -14.35
CA PHE A 162 -10.45 6.60 -13.34
C PHE A 162 -11.18 5.29 -13.68
N TYR A 163 -11.69 5.17 -14.90
CA TYR A 163 -12.37 3.94 -15.34
C TYR A 163 -11.47 2.70 -15.15
N GLY A 164 -10.21 2.79 -15.58
CA GLY A 164 -9.25 1.69 -15.45
C GLY A 164 -8.92 1.35 -13.98
N TRP A 165 -8.84 2.35 -13.11
CA TRP A 165 -8.61 2.12 -11.68
C TRP A 165 -9.79 1.38 -11.04
N ILE A 166 -11.01 1.83 -11.29
CA ILE A 166 -12.20 1.18 -10.74
C ILE A 166 -12.34 -0.25 -11.30
N ASN A 167 -12.26 -0.41 -12.61
CA ASN A 167 -12.47 -1.71 -13.26
C ASN A 167 -11.44 -2.78 -12.90
N ASN A 168 -10.19 -2.38 -12.65
CA ASN A 168 -9.09 -3.34 -12.50
C ASN A 168 -8.63 -3.54 -11.06
N ARG A 169 -9.10 -2.70 -10.10
CA ARG A 169 -8.55 -2.69 -8.74
C ARG A 169 -9.59 -2.72 -7.63
N ILE A 170 -10.81 -2.31 -7.90
CA ILE A 170 -11.90 -2.36 -6.92
C ILE A 170 -12.72 -3.63 -7.20
N THR A 171 -12.68 -4.59 -6.25
CA THR A 171 -13.32 -5.91 -6.37
C THR A 171 -14.39 -6.16 -5.31
#